data_f04425025184e4a1e4730702a3a2b7c2
#
_entry.id   f04425025184e4a1e4730702a3a2b7c2
#
_cell.length_a   1.000
_cell.length_b   1.000
_cell.length_c   1.000
_cell.angle_alpha   90.00
_cell.angle_beta   90.00
_cell.angle_gamma   90.00
#
_symmetry.space_group_name_H-M   'P 1'
#
loop_
_entity.id
_entity.type
_entity.pdbx_description
1 polymer ?
#
loop_
_entity_poly.entity_id
_entity_poly.type
_entity_poly.pdbx_seq_one_letter_code
_entity_poly.pdbx_strand_id
1 'polypeptide(L)'
;MLRSLEQERAKYAWKCVQEVKKEDEQVQKNYNSYVKKASTLIQANGLPNALAFYYNKWKKGEKAYELLYKHIANWNQLKRLTNNKDILRWIIDDASSMDVFKATKEVLALLNWMKRFAEAELKGEEE
;
A
#
# COMPACT_ATOMS: atom_id res chain seq x y z
N MET A 1 -14.96 0.27 -23.25
CA MET A 1 -13.55 0.50 -23.60
C MET A 1 -12.64 -0.20 -22.60
N LEU A 2 -11.66 -0.93 -23.09
CA LEU A 2 -10.70 -1.60 -22.22
C LEU A 2 -9.68 -0.59 -21.71
N ARG A 3 -9.37 -0.73 -20.43
CA ARG A 3 -8.32 0.07 -19.79
C ARG A 3 -7.15 -0.84 -19.43
N SER A 4 -5.94 -0.31 -19.51
CA SER A 4 -4.76 -1.06 -19.12
C SER A 4 -4.73 -1.23 -17.59
N LEU A 5 -4.00 -2.23 -17.13
CA LEU A 5 -3.81 -2.45 -15.70
C LEU A 5 -3.08 -1.25 -15.06
N GLU A 6 -2.13 -0.65 -15.78
CA GLU A 6 -1.46 0.56 -15.29
C GLU A 6 -2.45 1.71 -15.05
N GLN A 7 -3.40 1.90 -15.97
CA GLN A 7 -4.43 2.93 -15.78
C GLN A 7 -5.31 2.62 -14.56
N GLU A 8 -5.63 1.36 -14.33
CA GLU A 8 -6.41 0.96 -13.17
C GLU A 8 -5.63 1.16 -11.86
N ARG A 9 -4.33 0.85 -11.86
CA ARG A 9 -3.46 1.13 -10.71
C ARG A 9 -3.43 2.62 -10.40
N ALA A 10 -3.24 3.44 -11.43
CA ALA A 10 -3.19 4.90 -11.27
C ALA A 10 -4.50 5.44 -10.71
N LYS A 11 -5.63 4.98 -11.24
CA LYS A 11 -6.95 5.41 -10.77
C LYS A 11 -7.16 5.07 -9.30
N TYR A 12 -6.84 3.84 -8.92
CA TYR A 12 -6.97 3.42 -7.52
C TYR A 12 -6.03 4.19 -6.60
N ALA A 13 -4.77 4.34 -7.00
CA ALA A 13 -3.78 5.08 -6.22
C ALA A 13 -4.21 6.53 -6.00
N TRP A 14 -4.74 7.18 -7.04
CA TRP A 14 -5.27 8.52 -6.93
C TRP A 14 -6.38 8.60 -5.89
N LYS A 15 -7.33 7.66 -5.96
CA LYS A 15 -8.44 7.58 -5.01
C LYS A 15 -7.93 7.42 -3.56
N CYS A 16 -6.94 6.55 -3.35
CA CYS A 16 -6.34 6.36 -2.03
C CYS A 16 -5.73 7.65 -1.50
N VAL A 17 -4.97 8.34 -2.33
CA VAL A 17 -4.32 9.59 -1.92
C VAL A 17 -5.35 10.67 -1.63
N GLN A 18 -6.43 10.76 -2.41
CA GLN A 18 -7.50 11.73 -2.14
C GLN A 18 -8.18 11.44 -0.81
N GLU A 19 -8.31 10.19 -0.43
CA GLU A 19 -8.82 9.82 0.89
C GLU A 19 -7.91 10.33 2.01
N VAL A 20 -6.58 10.16 1.86
CA VAL A 20 -5.62 10.64 2.84
C VAL A 20 -5.61 12.17 2.91
N LYS A 21 -5.86 12.83 1.80
CA LYS A 21 -5.90 14.29 1.74
C LYS A 21 -6.96 14.89 2.68
N LYS A 22 -7.97 14.11 3.04
CA LYS A 22 -9.03 14.53 3.96
C LYS A 22 -8.63 14.39 5.44
N GLU A 23 -7.50 13.75 5.71
CA GLU A 23 -6.98 13.60 7.07
C GLU A 23 -6.24 14.85 7.51
N ASP A 24 -5.93 14.95 8.81
CA ASP A 24 -5.17 16.08 9.31
C ASP A 24 -3.75 16.11 8.72
N GLU A 25 -3.08 17.24 8.90
CA GLU A 25 -1.77 17.48 8.31
C GLU A 25 -0.73 16.45 8.76
N GLN A 26 -0.76 16.04 10.03
CA GLN A 26 0.23 15.09 10.54
C GLN A 26 0.05 13.71 9.90
N VAL A 27 -1.19 13.26 9.73
CA VAL A 27 -1.46 11.99 9.06
C VAL A 27 -1.00 12.05 7.61
N GLN A 28 -1.25 13.16 6.92
CA GLN A 28 -0.79 13.34 5.55
C GLN A 28 0.74 13.23 5.44
N LYS A 29 1.46 13.94 6.31
CA LYS A 29 2.93 13.91 6.33
C LYS A 29 3.46 12.51 6.59
N ASN A 30 2.86 11.81 7.55
CA ASN A 30 3.26 10.45 7.89
C ASN A 30 3.02 9.50 6.73
N TYR A 31 1.82 9.54 6.15
CA TYR A 31 1.48 8.68 5.02
C TYR A 31 2.43 8.93 3.83
N ASN A 32 2.67 10.18 3.52
CA ASN A 32 3.59 10.56 2.45
C ASN A 32 4.98 9.96 2.67
N SER A 33 5.50 10.08 3.89
CA SER A 33 6.80 9.52 4.26
C SER A 33 6.80 7.99 4.13
N TYR A 34 5.76 7.32 4.63
CA TYR A 34 5.69 5.85 4.64
C TYR A 34 5.56 5.27 3.24
N VAL A 35 4.75 5.89 2.38
CA VAL A 35 4.61 5.46 0.98
C VAL A 35 5.93 5.63 0.23
N LYS A 36 6.63 6.72 0.50
CA LYS A 36 7.94 7.00 -0.11
C LYS A 36 8.96 5.91 0.18
N LYS A 37 8.92 5.37 1.40
CA LYS A 37 9.89 4.35 1.88
C LYS A 37 9.43 2.92 1.64
N ALA A 38 8.16 2.72 1.26
CA ALA A 38 7.56 1.40 1.24
C ALA A 38 8.25 0.44 0.28
N SER A 39 8.56 0.88 -0.94
CA SER A 39 9.20 0.01 -1.93
C SER A 39 10.56 -0.47 -1.46
N THR A 40 11.36 0.43 -0.88
CA THR A 40 12.68 0.08 -0.34
C THR A 40 12.55 -0.92 0.81
N LEU A 41 11.59 -0.71 1.70
CA LEU A 41 11.36 -1.61 2.84
C LEU A 41 10.97 -3.01 2.34
N ILE A 42 10.07 -3.08 1.37
CA ILE A 42 9.62 -4.36 0.81
C ILE A 42 10.78 -5.08 0.12
N GLN A 43 11.59 -4.36 -0.66
CA GLN A 43 12.72 -4.95 -1.35
C GLN A 43 13.80 -5.45 -0.38
N ALA A 44 14.02 -4.72 0.71
CA ALA A 44 15.03 -5.09 1.70
C ALA A 44 14.58 -6.24 2.61
N ASN A 45 13.32 -6.25 3.03
CA ASN A 45 12.83 -7.16 4.07
C ASN A 45 11.76 -8.14 3.60
N GLY A 46 11.29 -8.00 2.36
CA GLY A 46 10.19 -8.81 1.83
C GLY A 46 8.82 -8.27 2.18
N LEU A 47 7.85 -8.60 1.31
CA LEU A 47 6.47 -8.15 1.50
C LEU A 47 5.84 -8.65 2.81
N PRO A 48 6.00 -9.94 3.20
CA PRO A 48 5.38 -10.41 4.44
C PRO A 48 5.83 -9.61 5.66
N ASN A 49 7.12 -9.34 5.76
CA ASN A 49 7.67 -8.58 6.89
C ASN A 49 7.19 -7.14 6.90
N ALA A 50 7.15 -6.50 5.73
CA ALA A 50 6.68 -5.13 5.61
C ALA A 50 5.21 -5.03 6.04
N LEU A 51 4.36 -5.95 5.57
CA LEU A 51 2.95 -5.96 5.95
C LEU A 51 2.75 -6.20 7.44
N ALA A 52 3.53 -7.11 8.02
CA ALA A 52 3.47 -7.36 9.47
C ALA A 52 3.86 -6.11 10.25
N PHE A 53 4.87 -5.37 9.78
CA PHE A 53 5.30 -4.12 10.38
C PHE A 53 4.17 -3.08 10.34
N TYR A 54 3.54 -2.88 9.18
CA TYR A 54 2.44 -1.93 9.04
C TYR A 54 1.25 -2.30 9.91
N TYR A 55 0.92 -3.59 9.94
CA TYR A 55 -0.17 -4.11 10.76
C TYR A 55 0.09 -3.83 12.25
N ASN A 56 1.32 -4.09 12.71
CA ASN A 56 1.72 -3.84 14.08
C ASN A 56 1.54 -2.37 14.46
N LYS A 57 2.01 -1.47 13.59
CA LYS A 57 1.90 -0.02 13.82
C LYS A 57 0.44 0.43 13.83
N TRP A 58 -0.36 -0.12 12.93
CA TRP A 58 -1.79 0.15 12.90
C TRP A 58 -2.44 -0.24 14.23
N LYS A 59 -2.15 -1.43 14.73
CA LYS A 59 -2.75 -1.92 15.99
C LYS A 59 -2.30 -1.12 17.21
N LYS A 60 -1.20 -0.38 17.09
CA LYS A 60 -0.75 0.56 18.12
C LYS A 60 -1.35 1.95 17.95
N GLY A 61 -2.26 2.13 17.02
CA GLY A 61 -3.03 3.35 16.86
C GLY A 61 -2.47 4.35 15.85
N GLU A 62 -1.49 3.96 15.02
CA GLU A 62 -0.93 4.88 14.04
C GLU A 62 -1.77 4.90 12.76
N LYS A 63 -2.54 5.96 12.61
CA LYS A 63 -3.54 6.11 11.54
C LYS A 63 -2.96 6.00 10.14
N ALA A 64 -1.82 6.61 9.89
CA ALA A 64 -1.22 6.59 8.56
C ALA A 64 -0.81 5.17 8.14
N TYR A 65 -0.34 4.36 9.07
CA TYR A 65 -0.02 2.95 8.79
C TYR A 65 -1.28 2.12 8.55
N GLU A 66 -2.34 2.41 9.29
CA GLU A 66 -3.64 1.77 9.05
C GLU A 66 -4.12 2.03 7.62
N LEU A 67 -4.07 3.30 7.20
CA LEU A 67 -4.49 3.67 5.86
C LEU A 67 -3.64 2.99 4.79
N LEU A 68 -2.33 2.99 4.96
CA LEU A 68 -1.42 2.36 3.99
C LEU A 68 -1.69 0.86 3.88
N TYR A 69 -1.81 0.18 5.02
CA TYR A 69 -2.10 -1.26 5.01
C TYR A 69 -3.42 -1.54 4.28
N LYS A 70 -4.47 -0.80 4.63
CA LYS A 70 -5.80 -0.99 4.03
C LYS A 70 -5.80 -0.68 2.54
N HIS A 71 -5.08 0.35 2.12
CA HIS A 71 -4.99 0.69 0.70
C HIS A 71 -4.33 -0.45 -0.09
N ILE A 72 -3.27 -1.02 0.43
CA ILE A 72 -2.62 -2.17 -0.20
C ILE A 72 -3.58 -3.38 -0.22
N ALA A 73 -4.13 -3.72 0.94
CA ALA A 73 -4.96 -4.92 1.09
C ALA A 73 -6.24 -4.88 0.25
N ASN A 74 -6.78 -3.70 0.01
CA ASN A 74 -8.06 -3.55 -0.70
C ASN A 74 -7.92 -3.35 -2.20
N TRP A 75 -6.70 -3.38 -2.73
CA TRP A 75 -6.50 -3.29 -4.18
C TRP A 75 -7.05 -4.54 -4.86
N ASN A 76 -7.88 -4.35 -5.88
CA ASN A 76 -8.61 -5.44 -6.52
C ASN A 76 -7.73 -6.58 -7.03
N GLN A 77 -6.57 -6.28 -7.60
CA GLN A 77 -5.68 -7.33 -8.10
C GLN A 77 -5.17 -8.21 -6.97
N LEU A 78 -4.92 -7.62 -5.80
CA LEU A 78 -4.51 -8.39 -4.62
C LEU A 78 -5.68 -9.16 -4.04
N LYS A 79 -6.87 -8.58 -4.01
CA LYS A 79 -8.07 -9.28 -3.54
C LYS A 79 -8.40 -10.50 -4.39
N ARG A 80 -8.18 -10.42 -5.70
CA ARG A 80 -8.35 -11.56 -6.59
C ARG A 80 -7.33 -12.65 -6.28
N LEU A 81 -6.08 -12.27 -6.08
CA LEU A 81 -5.00 -13.20 -5.78
C LEU A 81 -5.24 -13.93 -4.44
N THR A 82 -5.74 -13.21 -3.45
CA THR A 82 -5.99 -13.74 -2.11
C THR A 82 -7.36 -14.37 -1.95
N ASN A 83 -8.16 -14.37 -3.00
CA ASN A 83 -9.54 -14.85 -2.97
C ASN A 83 -10.36 -14.11 -1.90
N ASN A 84 -10.20 -12.79 -1.84
CA ASN A 84 -10.86 -11.88 -0.89
C ASN A 84 -10.46 -12.06 0.58
N LYS A 85 -9.43 -12.84 0.85
CA LYS A 85 -8.87 -12.96 2.19
C LYS A 85 -7.95 -11.77 2.46
N ASP A 86 -7.83 -11.35 3.72
CA ASP A 86 -6.85 -10.32 4.06
C ASP A 86 -5.45 -10.78 3.66
N ILE A 87 -4.68 -9.90 3.05
CA ILE A 87 -3.40 -10.26 2.44
C ILE A 87 -2.41 -10.88 3.44
N LEU A 88 -2.33 -10.35 4.66
CA LEU A 88 -1.40 -10.89 5.65
C LEU A 88 -1.83 -12.29 6.11
N ARG A 89 -3.13 -12.49 6.35
CA ARG A 89 -3.66 -13.82 6.70
C ARG A 89 -3.46 -14.81 5.57
N TRP A 90 -3.66 -14.38 4.34
CA TRP A 90 -3.41 -15.22 3.18
C TRP A 90 -1.95 -15.65 3.09
N ILE A 91 -1.03 -14.72 3.34
CA ILE A 91 0.41 -15.04 3.36
C ILE A 91 0.72 -16.05 4.45
N ILE A 92 0.15 -15.88 5.63
CA ILE A 92 0.40 -16.78 6.78
C ILE A 92 -0.16 -18.17 6.53
N ASP A 93 -1.37 -18.27 6.00
CA ASP A 93 -2.12 -19.53 5.96
C ASP A 93 -2.04 -20.27 4.63
N ASP A 94 -2.01 -19.57 3.50
CA ASP A 94 -2.32 -20.18 2.21
C ASP A 94 -1.26 -20.01 1.12
N ALA A 95 -0.55 -18.89 1.11
CA ALA A 95 0.26 -18.50 -0.04
C ALA A 95 1.51 -19.37 -0.20
N SER A 96 1.79 -19.76 -1.44
CA SER A 96 3.08 -20.35 -1.80
C SER A 96 4.13 -19.25 -1.97
N SER A 97 5.41 -19.63 -2.10
CA SER A 97 6.48 -18.68 -2.39
C SER A 97 6.22 -17.92 -3.70
N MET A 98 5.71 -18.63 -4.71
CA MET A 98 5.39 -18.01 -5.99
C MET A 98 4.24 -17.02 -5.86
N ASP A 99 3.25 -17.35 -5.04
CA ASP A 99 2.13 -16.44 -4.76
C ASP A 99 2.61 -15.16 -4.11
N VAL A 100 3.51 -15.26 -3.14
CA VAL A 100 4.10 -14.10 -2.46
C VAL A 100 4.90 -13.27 -3.46
N PHE A 101 5.64 -13.91 -4.36
CA PHE A 101 6.38 -13.22 -5.41
C PHE A 101 5.45 -12.39 -6.30
N LYS A 102 4.34 -13.00 -6.75
CA LYS A 102 3.35 -12.31 -7.58
C LYS A 102 2.72 -11.12 -6.84
N ALA A 103 2.37 -11.32 -5.57
CA ALA A 103 1.80 -10.25 -4.74
C ALA A 103 2.80 -9.11 -4.59
N THR A 104 4.07 -9.43 -4.36
CA THR A 104 5.12 -8.43 -4.19
C THR A 104 5.25 -7.55 -5.43
N LYS A 105 5.27 -8.17 -6.61
CA LYS A 105 5.35 -7.40 -7.86
C LYS A 105 4.16 -6.47 -8.02
N GLU A 106 2.97 -6.94 -7.68
CA GLU A 106 1.75 -6.12 -7.80
C GLU A 106 1.77 -4.97 -6.81
N VAL A 107 2.18 -5.22 -5.57
CA VAL A 107 2.26 -4.17 -4.54
C VAL A 107 3.27 -3.10 -4.96
N LEU A 108 4.44 -3.50 -5.46
CA LEU A 108 5.46 -2.53 -5.89
C LEU A 108 4.95 -1.67 -7.06
N ALA A 109 4.22 -2.28 -8.00
CA ALA A 109 3.66 -1.54 -9.13
C ALA A 109 2.62 -0.51 -8.66
N LEU A 110 1.77 -0.89 -7.70
CA LEU A 110 0.79 0.02 -7.11
C LEU A 110 1.47 1.17 -6.35
N LEU A 111 2.45 0.84 -5.52
CA LEU A 111 3.17 1.83 -4.71
C LEU A 111 3.87 2.87 -5.56
N ASN A 112 4.33 2.51 -6.74
CA ASN A 112 4.96 3.45 -7.65
C ASN A 112 4.02 4.62 -8.00
N TRP A 113 2.74 4.33 -8.23
CA TRP A 113 1.73 5.35 -8.47
C TRP A 113 1.37 6.11 -7.20
N MET A 114 1.18 5.38 -6.09
CA MET A 114 0.82 5.99 -4.82
C MET A 114 1.86 6.99 -4.35
N LYS A 115 3.13 6.64 -4.47
CA LYS A 115 4.25 7.52 -4.11
C LYS A 115 4.20 8.83 -4.89
N ARG A 116 3.99 8.75 -6.19
CA ARG A 116 3.96 9.94 -7.05
C ARG A 116 2.79 10.86 -6.71
N PHE A 117 1.61 10.29 -6.51
CA PHE A 117 0.44 11.09 -6.18
C PHE A 117 0.51 11.64 -4.75
N ALA A 118 1.03 10.87 -3.81
CA ALA A 118 1.22 11.36 -2.45
C ALA A 118 2.17 12.57 -2.42
N GLU A 119 3.27 12.47 -3.15
CA GLU A 119 4.24 13.58 -3.21
C GLU A 119 3.61 14.85 -3.79
N ALA A 120 2.74 14.70 -4.81
CA ALA A 120 2.10 15.85 -5.46
C ALA A 120 0.96 16.45 -4.62
N GLU A 121 0.20 15.63 -3.92
CA GLU A 121 -1.08 16.03 -3.32
C GLU A 121 -1.08 16.19 -1.81
N LEU A 122 -0.19 15.54 -1.09
CA LEU A 122 -0.21 15.53 0.36
C LEU A 122 0.84 16.46 0.94
N LYS A 123 0.62 16.87 2.19
CA LYS A 123 1.63 17.61 2.93
C LYS A 123 2.87 16.74 3.11
N GLY A 124 4.04 17.36 2.97
CA GLY A 124 5.32 16.68 3.15
C GLY A 124 6.09 17.29 4.31
N GLU A 125 7.28 16.73 4.56
CA GLU A 125 8.18 17.30 5.54
C GLU A 125 8.64 18.68 5.07
N GLU A 126 8.72 19.62 6.01
CA GLU A 126 9.30 20.93 5.73
C GLU A 126 10.80 20.79 5.57
N GLU A 127 11.34 21.47 4.60
CA GLU A 127 12.78 21.47 4.36
C GLU A 127 13.43 22.66 5.05
#